data_89229e9089e875e3574681393d25988b
#
_entry.id   89229e9089e875e3574681393d25988b
#
_cell.length_a   1.000
_cell.length_b   1.000
_cell.length_c   1.000
_cell.angle_alpha   90.00
_cell.angle_beta   90.00
_cell.angle_gamma   90.00
#
_symmetry.space_group_name_H-M   'P 1'
#
loop_
_entity.id
_entity.type
_entity.pdbx_description
1 polymer ?
#
loop_
_entity_poly.entity_id
_entity_poly.type
_entity_poly.pdbx_seq_one_letter_code
_entity_poly.pdbx_strand_id
1 'polypeptide(L)'
;MIDNPFLSENFIKTWTKSFGKEKTPIQVEGIFGPKFHREKWEIYTNCGRTHTKGVQYTLEHSLDLRNKTLLIFDVPSYFKNPEPYGSKPTKLIKVKQYPGFLIELNLFLNLQDYMQKKFKKSSRYKLNKYSRRLSECFNIKTKMYVGDMAQEEYHFLFERFRELLEKRFLEKAEHNNNLDKREWDFYQKVAYPMLQKKLSGLFVVYNGELPIAITLVYFSKEIIFDAITVFDIDYAKFHLGSVNIMYLIEWGMANKFQILDFSKGYFDYKARWSTKKYDFEYHILYNSKSLSSTAKAIIIKNYYTIKQRLREKNLNLLLNKILFRLHKKGAEPPISTNEKYKSIVFEEIGAQDNSNLVKVDGYNPQVIKIFFEFLYLNNEDAKDVAVFRTNGGQYLLRGKNSEKVAYFS
;
A
#
# COMPACT_ATOMS: atom_id res chain seq x y z
N MET A 1 4.08 13.57 24.62
CA MET A 1 4.81 12.54 23.84
C MET A 1 4.26 12.58 22.43
N ILE A 2 5.11 12.55 21.41
CA ILE A 2 4.66 12.55 20.01
C ILE A 2 4.02 11.20 19.71
N ASP A 3 2.75 11.20 19.32
CA ASP A 3 2.00 10.00 18.98
C ASP A 3 2.25 9.63 17.51
N ASN A 4 3.31 8.87 17.28
CA ASN A 4 3.72 8.46 15.95
C ASN A 4 4.27 7.01 15.98
N PRO A 5 3.67 6.06 15.27
CA PRO A 5 4.04 4.64 15.32
C PRO A 5 5.48 4.39 14.86
N PHE A 6 6.01 5.21 13.95
CA PHE A 6 7.36 5.08 13.39
C PHE A 6 8.47 5.56 14.33
N LEU A 7 8.10 6.19 15.45
CA LEU A 7 9.01 6.59 16.53
C LEU A 7 9.01 5.59 17.70
N SER A 8 8.18 4.55 17.61
CA SER A 8 8.11 3.52 18.65
C SER A 8 9.41 2.73 18.74
N GLU A 9 9.72 2.27 19.94
CA GLU A 9 10.93 1.48 20.19
C GLU A 9 10.95 0.20 19.33
N ASN A 10 9.81 -0.47 19.19
CA ASN A 10 9.69 -1.68 18.36
C ASN A 10 10.04 -1.40 16.91
N PHE A 11 9.53 -0.29 16.34
CA PHE A 11 9.84 0.09 14.97
C PHE A 11 11.33 0.41 14.81
N ILE A 12 11.89 1.25 15.68
CA ILE A 12 13.29 1.68 15.62
C ILE A 12 14.23 0.48 15.77
N LYS A 13 13.98 -0.39 16.76
CA LYS A 13 14.81 -1.58 17.01
C LYS A 13 14.80 -2.53 15.82
N THR A 14 13.61 -2.87 15.30
CA THR A 14 13.48 -3.78 14.16
C THR A 14 14.10 -3.17 12.90
N TRP A 15 13.85 -1.88 12.63
CA TRP A 15 14.43 -1.21 11.48
C TRP A 15 15.97 -1.13 11.57
N THR A 16 16.51 -0.81 12.74
CA THR A 16 17.97 -0.74 12.97
C THR A 16 18.60 -2.11 12.72
N LYS A 17 18.00 -3.19 13.22
CA LYS A 17 18.47 -4.56 12.97
C LYS A 17 18.44 -4.92 11.49
N SER A 18 17.39 -4.50 10.78
CA SER A 18 17.22 -4.83 9.36
C SER A 18 18.08 -3.93 8.44
N PHE A 19 18.19 -2.63 8.71
CA PHE A 19 18.78 -1.65 7.78
C PHE A 19 19.86 -0.75 8.37
N GLY A 20 20.06 -0.76 9.68
CA GLY A 20 20.95 0.15 10.39
C GLY A 20 22.43 -0.16 10.26
N LYS A 21 22.84 -1.30 9.63
CA LYS A 21 24.24 -1.72 9.48
C LYS A 21 24.96 -1.70 10.83
N GLU A 22 24.33 -2.28 11.86
CA GLU A 22 24.87 -2.39 13.25
C GLU A 22 25.11 -1.05 13.97
N LYS A 23 24.72 0.07 13.39
CA LYS A 23 24.83 1.39 14.05
C LYS A 23 23.85 1.51 15.19
N THR A 24 24.34 1.95 16.34
CA THR A 24 23.48 2.23 17.51
C THR A 24 22.67 3.52 17.26
N PRO A 25 21.33 3.48 17.42
CA PRO A 25 20.51 4.68 17.36
C PRO A 25 20.84 5.63 18.52
N ILE A 26 21.01 6.90 18.23
CA ILE A 26 21.29 7.93 19.23
C ILE A 26 20.17 8.97 19.27
N GLN A 27 19.96 9.54 20.45
CA GLN A 27 19.13 10.72 20.62
C GLN A 27 20.01 11.97 20.42
N VAL A 28 19.53 12.92 19.62
CA VAL A 28 20.18 14.23 19.49
C VAL A 28 19.51 15.16 20.49
N GLU A 29 20.31 15.79 21.35
CA GLU A 29 19.85 16.75 22.35
C GLU A 29 19.10 17.91 21.70
N GLY A 30 18.00 18.32 22.30
CA GLY A 30 17.14 19.39 21.78
C GLY A 30 16.20 18.99 20.64
N ILE A 31 16.18 17.70 20.23
CA ILE A 31 15.22 17.18 19.26
C ILE A 31 14.47 16.00 19.86
N PHE A 32 13.15 16.06 19.88
CA PHE A 32 12.30 14.99 20.40
C PHE A 32 11.57 14.29 19.25
N GLY A 33 11.44 12.99 19.39
CA GLY A 33 10.77 12.11 18.46
C GLY A 33 11.74 11.13 17.79
N PRO A 34 12.36 11.45 16.66
CA PRO A 34 13.21 10.51 15.96
C PRO A 34 14.54 10.24 16.67
N LYS A 35 14.99 8.99 16.63
CA LYS A 35 16.38 8.61 16.89
C LYS A 35 17.17 8.67 15.58
N PHE A 36 18.48 8.84 15.69
CA PHE A 36 19.36 9.07 14.55
C PHE A 36 20.48 8.05 14.48
N HIS A 37 20.97 7.78 13.28
CA HIS A 37 22.26 7.15 13.03
C HIS A 37 23.28 8.21 12.60
N ARG A 38 24.47 8.16 13.20
CA ARG A 38 25.59 8.98 12.75
C ARG A 38 26.16 8.41 11.44
N GLU A 39 26.19 9.23 10.43
CA GLU A 39 26.84 8.97 9.15
C GLU A 39 28.24 9.62 9.12
N LYS A 40 28.94 9.51 7.99
CA LYS A 40 30.20 10.21 7.78
C LYS A 40 30.01 11.73 7.87
N TRP A 41 31.06 12.46 8.23
CA TRP A 41 31.13 13.93 8.25
C TRP A 41 30.13 14.61 9.20
N GLU A 42 29.84 14.01 10.33
CA GLU A 42 28.86 14.55 11.30
C GLU A 42 27.47 14.81 10.70
N ILE A 43 27.06 13.98 9.74
CA ILE A 43 25.69 13.94 9.23
C ILE A 43 24.93 12.89 10.04
N TYR A 44 23.73 13.22 10.44
CA TYR A 44 22.84 12.35 11.23
C TYR A 44 21.54 12.14 10.46
N THR A 45 21.16 10.91 10.25
CA THR A 45 19.91 10.56 9.55
C THR A 45 18.97 9.84 10.50
N ASN A 46 17.66 10.16 10.43
CA ASN A 46 16.68 9.49 11.29
C ASN A 46 16.60 7.99 11.02
N CYS A 47 16.41 7.21 12.08
CA CYS A 47 16.03 5.80 11.96
C CYS A 47 14.70 5.68 11.20
N GLY A 48 14.51 4.58 10.49
CA GLY A 48 13.28 4.34 9.72
C GLY A 48 13.22 5.07 8.37
N ARG A 49 14.24 5.86 7.99
CA ARG A 49 14.29 6.57 6.70
C ARG A 49 13.80 5.69 5.55
N THR A 50 12.99 6.25 4.67
CA THR A 50 12.36 5.59 3.52
C THR A 50 11.26 4.55 3.84
N HIS A 51 11.25 3.94 5.03
CA HIS A 51 10.28 2.95 5.48
C HIS A 51 9.15 3.53 6.32
N THR A 52 9.32 4.75 6.83
CA THR A 52 8.25 5.45 7.57
C THR A 52 7.17 5.95 6.61
N LYS A 53 5.95 6.12 7.13
CA LYS A 53 4.84 6.75 6.40
C LYS A 53 4.61 8.19 6.87
N GLY A 54 5.46 8.69 7.77
CA GLY A 54 5.45 10.06 8.25
C GLY A 54 6.23 10.21 9.54
N VAL A 55 7.20 11.12 9.60
CA VAL A 55 7.98 11.43 10.78
C VAL A 55 7.58 12.79 11.32
N GLN A 56 7.24 12.84 12.60
CA GLN A 56 6.97 14.07 13.34
C GLN A 56 8.07 14.29 14.38
N TYR A 57 8.42 15.55 14.66
CA TYR A 57 9.41 15.90 15.66
C TYR A 57 9.09 17.25 16.32
N THR A 58 9.68 17.50 17.49
CA THR A 58 9.67 18.81 18.13
C THR A 58 11.10 19.28 18.42
N LEU A 59 11.28 20.61 18.52
CA LEU A 59 12.59 21.23 18.76
C LEU A 59 12.55 22.01 20.07
N GLU A 60 13.60 21.90 20.86
CA GLU A 60 13.82 22.80 21.98
C GLU A 60 14.23 24.19 21.52
N HIS A 61 13.83 25.19 22.31
CA HIS A 61 14.28 26.57 22.10
C HIS A 61 15.79 26.72 22.14
N SER A 62 16.48 25.89 22.95
CA SER A 62 17.94 25.93 23.19
C SER A 62 18.76 25.10 22.19
N LEU A 63 18.12 24.52 21.15
CA LEU A 63 18.81 23.62 20.22
C LEU A 63 20.06 24.25 19.61
N ASP A 64 21.22 23.69 19.90
CA ASP A 64 22.52 23.99 19.28
C ASP A 64 23.10 22.74 18.65
N LEU A 65 23.17 22.75 17.35
CA LEU A 65 23.71 21.62 16.58
C LEU A 65 25.24 21.63 16.47
N ARG A 66 25.91 22.71 16.87
CA ARG A 66 27.36 22.86 16.69
C ARG A 66 27.79 22.53 15.24
N ASN A 67 28.59 21.51 15.03
CA ASN A 67 29.04 21.05 13.71
C ASN A 67 28.18 19.93 13.11
N LYS A 68 27.10 19.52 13.78
CA LYS A 68 26.20 18.47 13.30
C LYS A 68 25.28 19.01 12.20
N THR A 69 24.95 18.13 11.26
CA THR A 69 23.90 18.37 10.25
C THR A 69 22.93 17.21 10.31
N LEU A 70 21.64 17.50 10.51
CA LEU A 70 20.61 16.47 10.61
C LEU A 70 19.82 16.44 9.32
N LEU A 71 19.59 15.24 8.81
CA LEU A 71 18.75 14.98 7.66
C LEU A 71 17.60 14.08 8.11
N ILE A 72 16.39 14.64 8.20
CA ILE A 72 15.17 13.94 8.57
C ILE A 72 14.40 13.61 7.30
N PHE A 73 14.20 12.33 7.06
CA PHE A 73 13.43 11.79 5.94
C PHE A 73 11.95 11.70 6.29
N ASP A 74 11.13 11.72 5.25
CA ASP A 74 9.72 11.35 5.31
C ASP A 74 8.90 12.24 6.25
N VAL A 75 9.11 13.55 6.20
CA VAL A 75 8.33 14.52 6.97
C VAL A 75 7.13 14.98 6.11
N PRO A 76 5.87 14.63 6.49
CA PRO A 76 4.69 15.13 5.80
C PRO A 76 4.50 16.63 6.03
N SER A 77 4.25 17.38 4.97
CA SER A 77 4.05 18.85 5.07
C SER A 77 2.78 19.25 5.83
N TYR A 78 1.84 18.32 6.05
CA TYR A 78 0.65 18.59 6.86
C TYR A 78 0.88 18.40 8.37
N PHE A 79 2.01 17.80 8.78
CA PHE A 79 2.39 17.75 10.18
C PHE A 79 2.83 19.13 10.66
N LYS A 80 2.32 19.54 11.84
CA LYS A 80 2.74 20.77 12.49
C LYS A 80 4.11 20.54 13.17
N ASN A 81 5.18 20.54 12.37
CA ASN A 81 6.53 20.48 12.90
C ASN A 81 7.02 21.90 13.19
N PRO A 82 7.70 22.12 14.35
CA PRO A 82 8.20 23.43 14.70
C PRO A 82 9.34 23.87 13.76
N GLU A 83 9.38 25.15 13.48
CA GLU A 83 10.52 25.77 12.81
C GLU A 83 11.52 26.26 13.85
N PRO A 84 12.84 26.25 13.53
CA PRO A 84 13.83 26.83 14.44
C PRO A 84 13.55 28.31 14.66
N TYR A 85 13.74 28.77 15.90
CA TYR A 85 13.51 30.17 16.26
C TYR A 85 14.49 31.11 15.55
N GLY A 86 13.97 32.18 14.97
CA GLY A 86 14.64 33.05 13.98
C GLY A 86 15.98 33.67 14.37
N SER A 87 16.24 33.94 15.67
CA SER A 87 17.47 34.57 16.18
C SER A 87 18.62 33.57 16.43
N LYS A 88 18.38 32.27 16.30
CA LYS A 88 19.36 31.21 16.63
C LYS A 88 20.15 30.72 15.42
N PRO A 89 21.35 30.16 15.64
CA PRO A 89 22.19 29.66 14.57
C PRO A 89 21.62 28.42 13.86
N THR A 90 20.71 27.68 14.50
CA THR A 90 20.06 26.54 13.89
C THR A 90 19.05 26.97 12.85
N LYS A 91 19.21 26.50 11.62
CA LYS A 91 18.34 26.79 10.47
C LYS A 91 17.79 25.49 9.89
N LEU A 92 16.66 25.58 9.19
CA LEU A 92 15.98 24.49 8.52
C LEU A 92 15.90 24.74 7.02
N ILE A 93 16.30 23.76 6.22
CA ILE A 93 16.02 23.69 4.78
C ILE A 93 15.03 22.55 4.55
N LYS A 94 13.93 22.83 3.85
CA LYS A 94 12.94 21.84 3.41
C LYS A 94 13.16 21.53 1.94
N VAL A 95 13.22 20.25 1.58
CA VAL A 95 13.34 19.81 0.19
C VAL A 95 12.23 18.82 -0.12
N LYS A 96 11.50 19.05 -1.20
CA LYS A 96 10.43 18.13 -1.65
C LYS A 96 10.96 16.72 -1.91
N GLN A 97 10.13 15.74 -1.54
CA GLN A 97 10.37 14.33 -1.77
C GLN A 97 9.33 13.77 -2.77
N TYR A 98 8.38 13.02 -2.31
CA TYR A 98 7.26 12.50 -3.09
C TYR A 98 5.98 13.25 -2.72
N PRO A 99 4.98 13.31 -3.61
CA PRO A 99 3.64 13.67 -3.18
C PRO A 99 3.08 12.58 -2.26
N GLY A 100 2.32 13.01 -1.26
CA GLY A 100 1.48 12.18 -0.42
C GLY A 100 0.01 12.49 -0.68
N PHE A 101 -0.87 11.57 -0.29
CA PHE A 101 -2.30 11.66 -0.52
C PHE A 101 -3.06 11.16 0.69
N LEU A 102 -4.04 11.93 1.16
CA LEU A 102 -4.84 11.55 2.33
C LEU A 102 -6.34 11.85 2.12
N ILE A 103 -7.15 11.18 2.91
CA ILE A 103 -8.57 11.51 3.08
C ILE A 103 -8.75 12.10 4.47
N GLU A 104 -9.34 13.28 4.55
CA GLU A 104 -9.78 13.91 5.80
C GLU A 104 -11.15 13.32 6.16
N LEU A 105 -11.14 12.19 6.90
CA LEU A 105 -12.34 11.42 7.23
C LEU A 105 -13.33 12.24 8.07
N ASN A 106 -12.82 13.10 8.95
CA ASN A 106 -13.60 13.95 9.83
C ASN A 106 -14.44 15.04 9.12
N LEU A 107 -14.22 15.25 7.81
CA LEU A 107 -15.04 16.17 7.01
C LEU A 107 -16.34 15.54 6.53
N PHE A 108 -16.58 14.26 6.82
CA PHE A 108 -17.69 13.50 6.29
C PHE A 108 -18.44 12.78 7.41
N LEU A 109 -19.77 12.71 7.29
CA LEU A 109 -20.62 12.03 8.27
C LEU A 109 -20.48 10.50 8.20
N ASN A 110 -20.31 9.96 6.99
CA ASN A 110 -20.19 8.53 6.71
C ASN A 110 -19.62 8.30 5.31
N LEU A 111 -19.44 7.03 4.93
CA LEU A 111 -18.94 6.65 3.60
C LEU A 111 -19.83 7.22 2.47
N GLN A 112 -21.14 7.22 2.63
CA GLN A 112 -22.06 7.72 1.59
C GLN A 112 -21.87 9.22 1.35
N ASP A 113 -21.75 10.02 2.41
CA ASP A 113 -21.49 11.47 2.33
C ASP A 113 -20.13 11.73 1.65
N TYR A 114 -19.08 10.99 2.03
CA TYR A 114 -17.77 11.06 1.36
C TYR A 114 -17.90 10.72 -0.13
N MET A 115 -18.54 9.62 -0.48
CA MET A 115 -18.71 9.21 -1.87
C MET A 115 -19.49 10.24 -2.68
N GLN A 116 -20.48 10.88 -2.08
CA GLN A 116 -21.31 11.89 -2.72
C GLN A 116 -20.51 13.16 -3.03
N LYS A 117 -19.69 13.62 -2.09
CA LYS A 117 -18.89 14.84 -2.24
C LYS A 117 -17.65 14.62 -3.12
N LYS A 118 -17.10 13.40 -3.12
CA LYS A 118 -15.86 13.09 -3.83
C LYS A 118 -16.06 12.66 -5.29
N PHE A 119 -17.11 11.90 -5.60
CA PHE A 119 -17.27 11.27 -6.92
C PHE A 119 -18.50 11.77 -7.67
N LYS A 120 -18.40 11.87 -9.01
CA LYS A 120 -19.54 12.12 -9.89
C LYS A 120 -20.57 10.97 -9.79
N LYS A 121 -21.84 11.24 -10.08
CA LYS A 121 -22.96 10.28 -10.01
C LYS A 121 -22.64 8.94 -10.72
N SER A 122 -22.10 9.00 -11.94
CA SER A 122 -21.74 7.80 -12.71
C SER A 122 -20.65 6.95 -12.05
N SER A 123 -19.62 7.59 -11.46
CA SER A 123 -18.55 6.89 -10.74
C SER A 123 -19.06 6.25 -9.45
N ARG A 124 -19.92 6.95 -8.69
CA ARG A 124 -20.57 6.41 -7.48
C ARG A 124 -21.41 5.18 -7.81
N TYR A 125 -22.24 5.30 -8.87
CA TYR A 125 -23.07 4.19 -9.32
C TYR A 125 -22.23 2.94 -9.61
N LYS A 126 -21.11 3.09 -10.33
CA LYS A 126 -20.20 1.98 -10.62
C LYS A 126 -19.57 1.39 -9.36
N LEU A 127 -19.04 2.24 -8.46
CA LEU A 127 -18.40 1.80 -7.23
C LEU A 127 -19.40 1.06 -6.31
N ASN A 128 -20.61 1.59 -6.15
CA ASN A 128 -21.66 0.94 -5.37
C ASN A 128 -22.11 -0.37 -6.04
N LYS A 129 -22.19 -0.41 -7.37
CA LYS A 129 -22.48 -1.65 -8.11
C LYS A 129 -21.41 -2.72 -7.85
N TYR A 130 -20.11 -2.36 -7.86
CA TYR A 130 -19.04 -3.31 -7.58
C TYR A 130 -19.13 -3.89 -6.17
N SER A 131 -19.30 -3.05 -5.16
CA SER A 131 -19.44 -3.48 -3.77
C SER A 131 -20.67 -4.39 -3.59
N ARG A 132 -21.81 -3.98 -4.14
CA ARG A 132 -23.04 -4.77 -4.08
C ARG A 132 -22.86 -6.13 -4.77
N ARG A 133 -22.35 -6.15 -6.00
CA ARG A 133 -22.12 -7.41 -6.74
C ARG A 133 -21.17 -8.35 -6.01
N LEU A 134 -20.11 -7.79 -5.40
CA LEU A 134 -19.18 -8.61 -4.61
C LEU A 134 -19.90 -9.29 -3.43
N SER A 135 -20.76 -8.56 -2.71
CA SER A 135 -21.51 -9.11 -1.57
C SER A 135 -22.67 -10.02 -1.97
N GLU A 136 -23.26 -9.84 -3.16
CA GLU A 136 -24.32 -10.70 -3.69
C GLU A 136 -23.77 -12.03 -4.24
N CYS A 137 -22.56 -12.01 -4.80
CA CYS A 137 -21.95 -13.19 -5.39
C CYS A 137 -21.12 -14.02 -4.42
N PHE A 138 -20.67 -13.44 -3.29
CA PHE A 138 -19.76 -14.09 -2.37
C PHE A 138 -20.10 -13.79 -0.91
N ASN A 139 -19.67 -14.67 0.01
CA ASN A 139 -19.81 -14.46 1.45
C ASN A 139 -18.71 -13.53 1.98
N ILE A 140 -18.89 -12.22 1.79
CA ILE A 140 -17.89 -11.20 2.13
C ILE A 140 -17.98 -10.80 3.60
N LYS A 141 -16.84 -10.85 4.28
CA LYS A 141 -16.65 -10.35 5.64
C LYS A 141 -15.40 -9.47 5.70
N THR A 142 -15.40 -8.50 6.60
CA THR A 142 -14.22 -7.68 6.88
C THR A 142 -13.81 -7.80 8.34
N LYS A 143 -12.51 -7.83 8.61
CA LYS A 143 -11.97 -7.85 9.97
C LYS A 143 -10.73 -6.97 10.06
N MET A 144 -10.66 -6.14 11.10
CA MET A 144 -9.43 -5.43 11.47
C MET A 144 -8.81 -6.17 12.64
N TYR A 145 -7.61 -6.65 12.45
CA TYR A 145 -6.79 -7.23 13.50
C TYR A 145 -5.92 -6.13 14.10
N VAL A 146 -6.15 -5.84 15.38
CA VAL A 146 -5.40 -4.85 16.15
C VAL A 146 -5.46 -5.22 17.63
N GLY A 147 -4.33 -5.19 18.33
CA GLY A 147 -4.22 -5.66 19.71
C GLY A 147 -4.02 -7.18 19.76
N ASP A 148 -4.96 -7.88 20.41
CA ASP A 148 -4.84 -9.32 20.62
C ASP A 148 -5.05 -10.09 19.31
N MET A 149 -4.00 -10.79 18.89
CA MET A 149 -4.00 -11.69 17.75
C MET A 149 -3.02 -12.83 18.02
N ALA A 150 -3.46 -14.06 17.81
CA ALA A 150 -2.58 -15.23 17.94
C ALA A 150 -1.45 -15.17 16.91
N GLN A 151 -0.27 -15.64 17.27
CA GLN A 151 0.90 -15.59 16.41
C GLN A 151 0.73 -16.47 15.17
N GLU A 152 0.06 -17.61 15.31
CA GLU A 152 -0.25 -18.53 14.23
C GLU A 152 -1.17 -17.90 13.18
N GLU A 153 -2.22 -17.21 13.62
CA GLU A 153 -3.14 -16.47 12.74
C GLU A 153 -2.41 -15.33 12.02
N TYR A 154 -1.51 -14.63 12.73
CA TYR A 154 -0.67 -13.60 12.12
C TYR A 154 0.24 -14.18 11.03
N HIS A 155 0.92 -15.28 11.28
CA HIS A 155 1.79 -15.93 10.30
C HIS A 155 1.00 -16.39 9.07
N PHE A 156 -0.13 -17.05 9.27
CA PHE A 156 -1.03 -17.46 8.20
C PHE A 156 -1.44 -16.26 7.30
N LEU A 157 -1.85 -15.14 7.91
CA LEU A 157 -2.24 -13.95 7.14
C LEU A 157 -1.05 -13.31 6.43
N PHE A 158 0.16 -13.32 7.01
CA PHE A 158 1.34 -12.78 6.34
C PHE A 158 1.84 -13.66 5.18
N GLU A 159 1.71 -14.98 5.28
CA GLU A 159 1.95 -15.90 4.18
C GLU A 159 0.95 -15.65 3.04
N ARG A 160 -0.34 -15.60 3.36
CA ARG A 160 -1.38 -15.27 2.37
C ARG A 160 -1.16 -13.89 1.74
N PHE A 161 -0.73 -12.90 2.51
CA PHE A 161 -0.40 -11.57 2.04
C PHE A 161 0.71 -11.61 0.99
N ARG A 162 1.75 -12.41 1.24
CA ARG A 162 2.84 -12.62 0.29
C ARG A 162 2.38 -13.29 -0.99
N GLU A 163 1.62 -14.37 -0.90
CA GLU A 163 1.05 -15.07 -2.05
C GLU A 163 0.25 -14.13 -2.96
N LEU A 164 -0.63 -13.31 -2.37
CA LEU A 164 -1.42 -12.34 -3.11
C LEU A 164 -0.56 -11.27 -3.80
N LEU A 165 0.52 -10.82 -3.14
CA LEU A 165 1.49 -9.91 -3.75
C LEU A 165 2.22 -10.56 -4.91
N GLU A 166 2.74 -11.77 -4.73
CA GLU A 166 3.45 -12.53 -5.77
C GLU A 166 2.53 -12.76 -6.98
N LYS A 167 1.30 -13.26 -6.75
CA LYS A 167 0.29 -13.48 -7.80
C LYS A 167 0.04 -12.21 -8.62
N ARG A 168 -0.16 -11.06 -7.94
CA ARG A 168 -0.44 -9.77 -8.59
C ARG A 168 0.72 -9.26 -9.43
N PHE A 169 1.95 -9.40 -8.96
CA PHE A 169 3.12 -8.85 -9.66
C PHE A 169 3.65 -9.79 -10.74
N LEU A 170 3.42 -11.11 -10.63
CA LEU A 170 3.63 -12.05 -11.73
C LEU A 170 2.73 -11.71 -12.93
N GLU A 171 1.44 -11.46 -12.72
CA GLU A 171 0.53 -11.08 -13.82
C GLU A 171 0.93 -9.76 -14.48
N LYS A 172 1.44 -8.80 -13.72
CA LYS A 172 1.90 -7.51 -14.24
C LYS A 172 3.27 -7.54 -14.92
N ALA A 173 4.03 -8.61 -14.76
CA ALA A 173 5.44 -8.70 -15.14
C ALA A 173 6.27 -7.52 -14.56
N GLU A 174 5.96 -7.07 -13.35
CA GLU A 174 6.61 -5.98 -12.64
C GLU A 174 7.32 -6.48 -11.39
N HIS A 175 8.47 -5.89 -11.08
CA HIS A 175 9.16 -6.13 -9.81
C HIS A 175 8.54 -5.27 -8.70
N ASN A 176 8.28 -5.87 -7.54
CA ASN A 176 7.85 -5.15 -6.34
C ASN A 176 8.90 -5.27 -5.25
N ASN A 177 9.48 -4.14 -4.85
CA ASN A 177 10.51 -4.08 -3.81
C ASN A 177 10.05 -4.66 -2.46
N ASN A 178 8.73 -4.64 -2.16
CA ASN A 178 8.22 -5.24 -0.92
C ASN A 178 8.39 -6.77 -0.89
N LEU A 179 8.56 -7.43 -2.06
CA LEU A 179 8.82 -8.87 -2.17
C LEU A 179 10.30 -9.22 -1.99
N ASP A 180 11.21 -8.23 -1.99
CA ASP A 180 12.61 -8.47 -1.65
C ASP A 180 12.68 -9.05 -0.24
N LYS A 181 13.43 -10.14 -0.08
CA LYS A 181 13.50 -10.91 1.18
C LYS A 181 13.71 -10.02 2.39
N ARG A 182 14.63 -9.05 2.30
CA ARG A 182 14.97 -8.15 3.41
C ARG A 182 13.83 -7.19 3.75
N GLU A 183 13.14 -6.68 2.75
CA GLU A 183 11.98 -5.79 2.91
C GLU A 183 10.81 -6.56 3.52
N TRP A 184 10.50 -7.74 2.99
CA TRP A 184 9.42 -8.59 3.49
C TRP A 184 9.66 -9.03 4.94
N ASP A 185 10.86 -9.55 5.22
CA ASP A 185 11.28 -9.94 6.58
C ASP A 185 11.16 -8.78 7.57
N PHE A 186 11.47 -7.56 7.13
CA PHE A 186 11.28 -6.37 7.97
C PHE A 186 9.81 -6.12 8.28
N TYR A 187 8.93 -6.07 7.27
CA TYR A 187 7.50 -5.83 7.50
C TYR A 187 6.88 -6.91 8.38
N GLN A 188 7.20 -8.17 8.15
CA GLN A 188 6.71 -9.27 8.96
C GLN A 188 7.17 -9.17 10.43
N LYS A 189 8.44 -8.84 10.66
CA LYS A 189 9.00 -8.74 12.02
C LYS A 189 8.55 -7.48 12.76
N VAL A 190 8.30 -6.38 12.08
CA VAL A 190 7.92 -5.11 12.71
C VAL A 190 6.43 -5.03 13.02
N ALA A 191 5.57 -5.59 12.15
CA ALA A 191 4.14 -5.41 12.27
C ALA A 191 3.55 -6.14 13.49
N TYR A 192 3.95 -7.38 13.79
CA TYR A 192 3.37 -8.14 14.91
C TYR A 192 3.55 -7.48 16.27
N PRO A 193 4.78 -7.13 16.75
CA PRO A 193 4.93 -6.48 18.03
C PRO A 193 4.31 -5.08 18.10
N MET A 194 4.13 -4.42 16.96
CA MET A 194 3.40 -3.16 16.89
C MET A 194 1.88 -3.38 16.94
N LEU A 195 1.37 -4.47 16.32
CA LEU A 195 -0.03 -4.85 16.36
C LEU A 195 -0.47 -5.13 17.81
N GLN A 196 0.33 -5.88 18.58
CA GLN A 196 0.09 -6.13 20.01
C GLN A 196 -0.03 -4.83 20.82
N LYS A 197 0.67 -3.78 20.42
CA LYS A 197 0.61 -2.44 21.03
C LYS A 197 -0.42 -1.49 20.39
N LYS A 198 -1.26 -1.99 19.50
CA LYS A 198 -2.25 -1.20 18.75
C LYS A 198 -1.65 -0.07 17.89
N LEU A 199 -0.37 -0.20 17.50
CA LEU A 199 0.35 0.74 16.63
C LEU A 199 0.35 0.31 15.17
N SER A 200 -0.08 -0.92 14.87
CA SER A 200 -0.32 -1.43 13.52
C SER A 200 -1.52 -2.36 13.52
N GLY A 201 -2.01 -2.71 12.33
CA GLY A 201 -3.08 -3.67 12.16
C GLY A 201 -3.09 -4.28 10.76
N LEU A 202 -3.84 -5.37 10.63
CA LEU A 202 -4.16 -6.00 9.36
C LEU A 202 -5.65 -5.84 9.09
N PHE A 203 -6.00 -5.06 8.07
CA PHE A 203 -7.37 -5.00 7.57
C PHE A 203 -7.55 -6.08 6.50
N VAL A 204 -8.46 -7.00 6.73
CA VAL A 204 -8.64 -8.19 5.89
C VAL A 204 -10.07 -8.24 5.36
N VAL A 205 -10.21 -8.47 4.06
CA VAL A 205 -11.48 -8.82 3.40
C VAL A 205 -11.45 -10.30 3.11
N TYR A 206 -12.49 -11.00 3.52
CA TYR A 206 -12.66 -12.44 3.35
C TYR A 206 -13.78 -12.76 2.36
N ASN A 207 -13.63 -13.86 1.64
CA ASN A 207 -14.74 -14.61 1.05
C ASN A 207 -14.86 -15.93 1.83
N GLY A 208 -15.91 -16.06 2.66
CA GLY A 208 -15.96 -17.12 3.66
C GLY A 208 -14.81 -17.03 4.65
N GLU A 209 -13.93 -18.02 4.63
CA GLU A 209 -12.71 -18.05 5.46
C GLU A 209 -11.43 -17.72 4.66
N LEU A 210 -11.54 -17.52 3.34
CA LEU A 210 -10.40 -17.20 2.48
C LEU A 210 -10.10 -15.71 2.48
N PRO A 211 -8.91 -15.24 2.91
CA PRO A 211 -8.49 -13.84 2.78
C PRO A 211 -8.27 -13.49 1.31
N ILE A 212 -9.05 -12.52 0.79
CA ILE A 212 -9.00 -12.06 -0.61
C ILE A 212 -8.40 -10.67 -0.77
N ALA A 213 -8.35 -9.87 0.30
CA ALA A 213 -7.58 -8.62 0.33
C ALA A 213 -7.01 -8.41 1.73
N ILE A 214 -5.76 -7.92 1.80
CA ILE A 214 -5.06 -7.63 3.05
C ILE A 214 -4.39 -6.26 2.92
N THR A 215 -4.61 -5.42 3.94
CA THR A 215 -3.96 -4.11 4.05
C THR A 215 -3.23 -4.03 5.38
N LEU A 216 -1.90 -3.88 5.34
CA LEU A 216 -1.11 -3.52 6.51
C LEU A 216 -1.26 -2.02 6.76
N VAL A 217 -1.74 -1.67 7.93
CA VAL A 217 -1.88 -0.29 8.38
C VAL A 217 -1.05 -0.02 9.62
N TYR A 218 -0.68 1.25 9.83
CA TYR A 218 -0.13 1.73 11.09
C TYR A 218 -1.06 2.81 11.65
N PHE A 219 -1.07 2.93 12.99
CA PHE A 219 -1.96 3.86 13.69
C PHE A 219 -1.20 4.88 14.51
N SER A 220 -1.59 6.13 14.41
CA SER A 220 -1.49 7.11 15.48
C SER A 220 -2.89 7.31 16.07
N LYS A 221 -3.02 8.18 17.07
CA LYS A 221 -4.31 8.47 17.70
C LYS A 221 -5.40 8.91 16.71
N GLU A 222 -5.03 9.61 15.65
CA GLU A 222 -5.97 10.23 14.71
C GLU A 222 -5.79 9.76 13.26
N ILE A 223 -4.70 9.05 12.94
CA ILE A 223 -4.30 8.76 11.56
C ILE A 223 -4.15 7.26 11.36
N ILE A 224 -4.79 6.77 10.30
CA ILE A 224 -4.52 5.46 9.70
C ILE A 224 -3.52 5.67 8.55
N PHE A 225 -2.35 5.05 8.61
CA PHE A 225 -1.39 5.03 7.52
C PHE A 225 -1.54 3.73 6.74
N ASP A 226 -2.05 3.80 5.49
CA ASP A 226 -2.05 2.67 4.56
C ASP A 226 -0.62 2.41 4.07
N ALA A 227 -0.04 1.33 4.55
CA ALA A 227 1.35 1.00 4.28
C ALA A 227 1.53 0.11 3.05
N ILE A 228 0.83 -1.01 3.02
CA ILE A 228 0.87 -1.98 1.92
C ILE A 228 -0.52 -2.57 1.76
N THR A 229 -1.08 -2.47 0.55
CA THR A 229 -2.38 -3.06 0.21
C THR A 229 -2.23 -4.03 -0.95
N VAL A 230 -2.77 -5.22 -0.78
CA VAL A 230 -2.91 -6.22 -1.83
C VAL A 230 -4.33 -6.79 -1.86
N PHE A 231 -4.72 -7.27 -3.02
CA PHE A 231 -5.99 -7.98 -3.21
C PHE A 231 -5.83 -9.05 -4.29
N ASP A 232 -6.65 -10.07 -4.22
CA ASP A 232 -6.67 -11.16 -5.20
C ASP A 232 -7.17 -10.65 -6.55
N ILE A 233 -6.33 -10.81 -7.55
CA ILE A 233 -6.58 -10.31 -8.92
C ILE A 233 -7.71 -11.07 -9.63
N ASP A 234 -8.05 -12.28 -9.19
CA ASP A 234 -9.18 -13.02 -9.74
C ASP A 234 -10.49 -12.25 -9.55
N TYR A 235 -10.60 -11.46 -8.46
CA TYR A 235 -11.73 -10.56 -8.20
C TYR A 235 -11.66 -9.22 -8.95
N ALA A 236 -10.83 -9.10 -9.99
CA ALA A 236 -10.65 -7.85 -10.74
C ALA A 236 -11.95 -7.33 -11.34
N LYS A 237 -12.86 -8.22 -11.81
CA LYS A 237 -14.18 -7.87 -12.35
C LYS A 237 -15.05 -7.12 -11.33
N PHE A 238 -14.90 -7.47 -10.06
CA PHE A 238 -15.61 -6.84 -8.93
C PHE A 238 -14.90 -5.58 -8.42
N HIS A 239 -13.78 -5.18 -9.03
CA HIS A 239 -12.96 -4.05 -8.58
C HIS A 239 -12.61 -4.09 -7.09
N LEU A 240 -12.22 -5.28 -6.58
CA LEU A 240 -11.95 -5.54 -5.16
C LEU A 240 -11.02 -4.52 -4.51
N GLY A 241 -10.00 -4.03 -5.24
CA GLY A 241 -9.13 -2.96 -4.72
C GLY A 241 -9.86 -1.66 -4.38
N SER A 242 -10.87 -1.27 -5.17
CA SER A 242 -11.70 -0.09 -4.87
C SER A 242 -12.68 -0.36 -3.73
N VAL A 243 -13.25 -1.56 -3.67
CA VAL A 243 -14.16 -1.98 -2.60
C VAL A 243 -13.42 -2.08 -1.27
N ASN A 244 -12.18 -2.59 -1.26
CA ASN A 244 -11.32 -2.63 -0.08
C ASN A 244 -11.07 -1.23 0.50
N ILE A 245 -10.83 -0.22 -0.37
CA ILE A 245 -10.68 1.18 0.07
C ILE A 245 -11.99 1.68 0.70
N MET A 246 -13.16 1.39 0.11
CA MET A 246 -14.46 1.78 0.68
C MET A 246 -14.66 1.19 2.08
N TYR A 247 -14.38 -0.09 2.27
CA TYR A 247 -14.47 -0.75 3.57
C TYR A 247 -13.49 -0.17 4.61
N LEU A 248 -12.26 0.14 4.20
CA LEU A 248 -11.27 0.76 5.10
C LEU A 248 -11.67 2.18 5.50
N ILE A 249 -12.25 2.98 4.59
CA ILE A 249 -12.81 4.31 4.89
C ILE A 249 -13.94 4.18 5.91
N GLU A 250 -14.88 3.28 5.67
CA GLU A 250 -16.02 3.05 6.56
C GLU A 250 -15.57 2.62 7.95
N TRP A 251 -14.61 1.67 8.02
CA TRP A 251 -14.03 1.25 9.28
C TRP A 251 -13.34 2.41 10.01
N GLY A 252 -12.56 3.22 9.28
CA GLY A 252 -11.86 4.37 9.85
C GLY A 252 -12.81 5.42 10.44
N MET A 253 -13.91 5.73 9.73
CA MET A 253 -14.96 6.63 10.22
C MET A 253 -15.68 6.08 11.46
N ALA A 254 -16.06 4.80 11.42
CA ALA A 254 -16.73 4.13 12.55
C ALA A 254 -15.87 4.12 13.82
N ASN A 255 -14.53 4.06 13.66
CA ASN A 255 -13.56 4.10 14.76
C ASN A 255 -13.01 5.50 15.05
N LYS A 256 -13.65 6.56 14.51
CA LYS A 256 -13.37 7.98 14.79
C LYS A 256 -11.97 8.45 14.43
N PHE A 257 -11.31 7.79 13.46
CA PHE A 257 -10.07 8.32 12.89
C PHE A 257 -10.38 9.59 12.07
N GLN A 258 -9.46 10.55 12.12
CA GLN A 258 -9.62 11.81 11.41
C GLN A 258 -9.06 11.75 10.00
N ILE A 259 -8.01 10.95 9.79
CA ILE A 259 -7.26 10.89 8.53
C ILE A 259 -7.00 9.43 8.14
N LEU A 260 -7.23 9.12 6.86
CA LEU A 260 -6.67 7.94 6.18
C LEU A 260 -5.60 8.43 5.22
N ASP A 261 -4.33 8.14 5.53
CA ASP A 261 -3.18 8.55 4.75
C ASP A 261 -2.67 7.40 3.87
N PHE A 262 -2.81 7.53 2.55
CA PHE A 262 -2.28 6.60 1.56
C PHE A 262 -0.75 6.70 1.40
N SER A 263 -0.10 7.60 2.14
CA SER A 263 1.33 7.81 2.11
C SER A 263 1.86 8.28 0.73
N LYS A 264 3.18 8.28 0.58
CA LYS A 264 3.92 8.77 -0.59
C LYS A 264 3.77 7.89 -1.83
N GLY A 265 3.86 8.51 -3.00
CA GLY A 265 3.98 7.83 -4.29
C GLY A 265 3.13 8.43 -5.40
N TYR A 266 3.48 8.11 -6.65
CA TYR A 266 2.78 8.57 -7.86
C TYR A 266 1.82 7.48 -8.33
N PHE A 267 0.69 7.30 -7.63
CA PHE A 267 -0.33 6.32 -8.01
C PHE A 267 -1.68 7.02 -8.24
N ASP A 268 -2.27 6.82 -9.41
CA ASP A 268 -3.52 7.45 -9.82
C ASP A 268 -4.67 7.16 -8.86
N TYR A 269 -4.75 5.95 -8.30
CA TYR A 269 -5.80 5.62 -7.34
C TYR A 269 -5.71 6.47 -6.08
N LYS A 270 -4.49 6.82 -5.60
CA LYS A 270 -4.33 7.69 -4.43
C LYS A 270 -4.90 9.07 -4.70
N ALA A 271 -4.57 9.67 -5.86
CA ALA A 271 -5.12 10.95 -6.27
C ALA A 271 -6.64 10.90 -6.46
N ARG A 272 -7.17 9.80 -7.00
CA ARG A 272 -8.60 9.60 -7.23
C ARG A 272 -9.39 9.57 -5.91
N TRP A 273 -8.87 8.90 -4.87
CA TRP A 273 -9.58 8.73 -3.60
C TRP A 273 -9.31 9.86 -2.60
N SER A 274 -8.16 10.54 -2.65
CA SER A 274 -7.76 11.53 -1.66
C SER A 274 -8.61 12.80 -1.69
N THR A 275 -8.82 13.44 -0.53
CA THR A 275 -9.36 14.80 -0.42
C THR A 275 -8.25 15.83 -0.48
N LYS A 276 -7.04 15.45 -0.05
CA LYS A 276 -5.91 16.34 0.02
C LYS A 276 -4.64 15.70 -0.50
N LYS A 277 -3.92 16.43 -1.35
CA LYS A 277 -2.54 16.16 -1.75
C LYS A 277 -1.62 16.98 -0.89
N TYR A 278 -0.50 16.41 -0.47
CA TYR A 278 0.54 17.08 0.31
C TYR A 278 1.93 16.65 -0.17
N ASP A 279 2.98 17.30 0.31
CA ASP A 279 4.35 16.91 0.00
C ASP A 279 4.99 16.17 1.19
N PHE A 280 5.70 15.09 0.92
CA PHE A 280 6.73 14.62 1.82
C PHE A 280 7.97 15.46 1.63
N GLU A 281 8.68 15.74 2.71
CA GLU A 281 9.86 16.60 2.72
C GLU A 281 11.05 15.90 3.36
N TYR A 282 12.24 16.26 2.89
CA TYR A 282 13.48 16.12 3.63
C TYR A 282 13.66 17.40 4.44
N HIS A 283 13.84 17.28 5.75
CA HIS A 283 14.19 18.40 6.60
C HIS A 283 15.68 18.33 6.93
N ILE A 284 16.42 19.41 6.61
CA ILE A 284 17.84 19.52 6.84
C ILE A 284 18.04 20.60 7.89
N LEU A 285 18.37 20.17 9.13
CA LEU A 285 18.69 21.07 10.24
C LEU A 285 20.20 21.23 10.35
N TYR A 286 20.68 22.47 10.42
CA TYR A 286 22.11 22.77 10.44
C TYR A 286 22.42 24.04 11.22
N ASN A 287 23.68 24.24 11.63
CA ASN A 287 24.14 25.46 12.28
C ASN A 287 24.70 26.43 11.23
N SER A 288 24.02 27.55 11.03
CA SER A 288 24.41 28.57 10.03
C SER A 288 25.71 29.33 10.37
N LYS A 289 26.16 29.29 11.63
CA LYS A 289 27.47 29.87 12.05
C LYS A 289 28.64 28.94 11.77
N SER A 290 28.39 27.64 11.48
CA SER A 290 29.42 26.67 11.12
C SER A 290 29.50 26.54 9.60
N LEU A 291 30.63 26.95 9.00
CA LEU A 291 30.87 26.82 7.56
C LEU A 291 30.76 25.37 7.10
N SER A 292 31.30 24.42 7.88
CA SER A 292 31.21 22.97 7.60
C SER A 292 29.77 22.48 7.59
N SER A 293 28.96 22.87 8.58
CA SER A 293 27.55 22.46 8.68
C SER A 293 26.73 23.07 7.52
N THR A 294 26.97 24.34 7.18
CA THR A 294 26.31 25.02 6.07
C THR A 294 26.66 24.38 4.73
N ALA A 295 27.94 24.09 4.46
CA ALA A 295 28.36 23.43 3.23
C ALA A 295 27.70 22.08 3.05
N LYS A 296 27.67 21.24 4.12
CA LYS A 296 26.97 19.93 4.12
C LYS A 296 25.49 20.10 3.82
N ALA A 297 24.81 21.05 4.45
CA ALA A 297 23.39 21.30 4.24
C ALA A 297 23.08 21.69 2.78
N ILE A 298 23.92 22.53 2.16
CA ILE A 298 23.79 22.95 0.75
C ILE A 298 24.01 21.74 -0.18
N ILE A 299 25.02 20.92 0.06
CA ILE A 299 25.30 19.71 -0.74
C ILE A 299 24.12 18.75 -0.67
N ILE A 300 23.60 18.47 0.52
CA ILE A 300 22.45 17.58 0.75
C ILE A 300 21.21 18.16 0.04
N LYS A 301 20.92 19.44 0.21
CA LYS A 301 19.83 20.15 -0.48
C LYS A 301 19.91 19.94 -1.98
N ASN A 302 21.05 20.25 -2.58
CA ASN A 302 21.23 20.19 -4.04
C ASN A 302 21.08 18.75 -4.55
N TYR A 303 21.66 17.77 -3.85
CA TYR A 303 21.54 16.36 -4.19
C TYR A 303 20.05 15.91 -4.23
N TYR A 304 19.29 16.18 -3.18
CA TYR A 304 17.88 15.76 -3.16
C TYR A 304 16.99 16.57 -4.08
N THR A 305 17.31 17.86 -4.32
CA THR A 305 16.59 18.68 -5.31
C THR A 305 16.78 18.14 -6.73
N ILE A 306 18.03 17.80 -7.11
CA ILE A 306 18.32 17.21 -8.42
C ILE A 306 17.65 15.84 -8.55
N LYS A 307 17.79 15.00 -7.52
CA LYS A 307 17.16 13.68 -7.48
C LYS A 307 15.64 13.77 -7.68
N GLN A 308 14.98 14.75 -7.05
CA GLN A 308 13.53 14.96 -7.20
C GLN A 308 13.18 15.45 -8.61
N ARG A 309 13.93 16.40 -9.18
CA ARG A 309 13.71 16.88 -10.56
C ARG A 309 13.87 15.76 -11.60
N LEU A 310 14.87 14.88 -11.44
CA LEU A 310 15.06 13.73 -12.32
C LEU A 310 13.90 12.75 -12.23
N ARG A 311 13.36 12.57 -11.02
CA ARG A 311 12.22 11.70 -10.75
C ARG A 311 10.93 12.24 -11.40
N GLU A 312 10.65 13.54 -11.27
CA GLU A 312 9.49 14.20 -11.87
C GLU A 312 9.51 14.18 -13.40
N LYS A 313 10.69 14.13 -14.01
CA LYS A 313 10.87 13.96 -15.47
C LYS A 313 10.78 12.50 -15.94
N ASN A 314 10.39 11.55 -15.08
CA ASN A 314 10.34 10.11 -15.36
C ASN A 314 11.65 9.49 -15.87
N LEU A 315 12.78 10.18 -15.72
CA LEU A 315 14.09 9.69 -16.15
C LEU A 315 14.52 8.43 -15.38
N ASN A 316 13.98 8.21 -14.18
CA ASN A 316 14.18 6.96 -13.44
C ASN A 316 13.61 5.75 -14.19
N LEU A 317 12.49 5.90 -14.91
CA LEU A 317 11.91 4.80 -15.72
C LEU A 317 12.82 4.46 -16.89
N LEU A 318 13.44 5.47 -17.51
CA LEU A 318 14.43 5.25 -18.58
C LEU A 318 15.68 4.58 -18.05
N LEU A 319 16.23 5.05 -16.92
CA LEU A 319 17.40 4.44 -16.26
C LEU A 319 17.11 3.01 -15.82
N ASN A 320 15.97 2.74 -15.23
CA ASN A 320 15.57 1.38 -14.83
C ASN A 320 15.41 0.46 -16.05
N LYS A 321 14.86 0.95 -17.18
CA LYS A 321 14.79 0.19 -18.42
C LYS A 321 16.18 -0.12 -18.99
N ILE A 322 17.13 0.84 -18.91
CA ILE A 322 18.49 0.66 -19.37
C ILE A 322 19.25 -0.32 -18.45
N LEU A 323 19.14 -0.14 -17.13
CA LEU A 323 19.74 -1.04 -16.14
C LEU A 323 19.17 -2.45 -16.24
N PHE A 324 17.87 -2.58 -16.42
CA PHE A 324 17.22 -3.87 -16.64
C PHE A 324 17.73 -4.56 -17.91
N ARG A 325 17.93 -3.82 -19.00
CA ARG A 325 18.54 -4.36 -20.23
C ARG A 325 20.00 -4.77 -20.06
N LEU A 326 20.76 -4.02 -19.26
CA LEU A 326 22.18 -4.32 -18.98
C LEU A 326 22.35 -5.54 -18.07
N HIS A 327 21.48 -5.72 -17.09
CA HIS A 327 21.48 -6.89 -16.19
C HIS A 327 20.91 -8.16 -16.85
N LYS A 328 20.15 -8.01 -17.94
CA LYS A 328 19.50 -9.13 -18.66
C LYS A 328 20.42 -9.88 -19.64
N LYS A 329 21.72 -9.62 -19.67
CA LYS A 329 22.66 -10.38 -20.52
C LYS A 329 22.88 -11.83 -20.07
N GLY A 330 22.11 -12.37 -19.10
CA GLY A 330 22.27 -13.73 -18.58
C GLY A 330 21.02 -14.46 -18.13
N ALA A 331 19.84 -13.88 -18.27
CA ALA A 331 18.58 -14.56 -17.92
C ALA A 331 17.67 -14.65 -19.14
N GLU A 332 17.18 -15.84 -19.44
CA GLU A 332 16.10 -16.03 -20.42
C GLU A 332 14.96 -15.09 -20.13
N PRO A 333 14.32 -14.49 -21.17
CA PRO A 333 13.16 -13.66 -20.94
C PRO A 333 12.12 -14.52 -20.21
N PRO A 334 11.47 -13.99 -19.15
CA PRO A 334 10.27 -14.63 -18.68
C PRO A 334 9.39 -14.80 -19.91
N ILE A 335 8.89 -15.99 -20.12
CA ILE A 335 7.96 -16.32 -21.21
C ILE A 335 7.01 -15.14 -21.25
N SER A 336 7.11 -14.35 -22.34
CA SER A 336 6.16 -13.28 -22.57
C SER A 336 4.84 -13.99 -22.80
N THR A 337 4.05 -14.09 -21.76
CA THR A 337 2.63 -14.34 -21.88
C THR A 337 2.02 -13.11 -22.54
N ASN A 338 2.41 -12.88 -23.80
CA ASN A 338 1.54 -12.30 -24.82
C ASN A 338 0.47 -13.35 -25.16
N GLU A 339 -0.10 -14.01 -24.18
CA GLU A 339 -1.48 -14.41 -24.30
C GLU A 339 -2.25 -13.08 -24.30
N LYS A 340 -2.48 -12.56 -25.53
CA LYS A 340 -3.58 -11.65 -25.79
C LYS A 340 -4.72 -12.13 -24.91
N TYR A 341 -5.22 -11.26 -24.04
CA TYR A 341 -6.36 -11.57 -23.18
C TYR A 341 -7.44 -12.14 -24.08
N LYS A 342 -7.58 -13.47 -24.08
CA LYS A 342 -8.65 -14.14 -24.82
C LYS A 342 -9.92 -13.59 -24.21
N SER A 343 -10.77 -12.99 -25.02
CA SER A 343 -12.05 -12.50 -24.54
C SER A 343 -12.88 -13.72 -24.14
N ILE A 344 -13.62 -13.60 -23.04
CA ILE A 344 -14.55 -14.63 -22.62
C ILE A 344 -15.87 -14.35 -23.38
N VAL A 345 -16.32 -15.34 -24.13
CA VAL A 345 -17.58 -15.29 -24.85
C VAL A 345 -18.59 -16.15 -24.09
N PHE A 346 -19.79 -15.62 -23.89
CA PHE A 346 -20.93 -16.34 -23.33
C PHE A 346 -22.01 -16.48 -24.38
N GLU A 347 -22.49 -17.69 -24.57
CA GLU A 347 -23.57 -18.02 -25.51
C GLU A 347 -24.75 -18.65 -24.77
N GLU A 348 -25.94 -18.46 -25.32
CA GLU A 348 -27.13 -19.20 -24.89
C GLU A 348 -26.96 -20.69 -25.25
N ILE A 349 -27.55 -21.56 -24.45
CA ILE A 349 -27.47 -22.99 -24.71
C ILE A 349 -28.32 -23.29 -25.94
N GLY A 350 -27.64 -23.64 -27.03
CA GLY A 350 -28.31 -24.35 -28.15
C GLY A 350 -28.65 -25.78 -27.73
N ALA A 351 -29.37 -26.51 -28.58
CA ALA A 351 -29.65 -27.94 -28.40
C ALA A 351 -28.36 -28.80 -28.49
N GLN A 352 -27.41 -28.53 -27.59
CA GLN A 352 -26.16 -29.29 -27.50
C GLN A 352 -26.38 -30.53 -26.64
N ASP A 353 -25.80 -31.61 -27.11
CA ASP A 353 -25.77 -32.89 -26.47
C ASP A 353 -25.17 -32.75 -25.07
N ASN A 354 -25.99 -32.86 -24.03
CA ASN A 354 -25.59 -32.83 -22.62
C ASN A 354 -24.89 -34.15 -22.17
N SER A 355 -24.56 -35.03 -23.11
CA SER A 355 -23.83 -36.25 -22.86
C SER A 355 -22.38 -35.94 -22.52
N ASN A 356 -21.89 -36.48 -21.42
CA ASN A 356 -20.51 -36.38 -20.95
C ASN A 356 -20.04 -35.03 -20.37
N LEU A 357 -20.88 -34.35 -19.59
CA LEU A 357 -20.48 -33.19 -18.78
C LEU A 357 -19.63 -33.63 -17.59
N VAL A 358 -18.42 -33.06 -17.46
CA VAL A 358 -17.55 -33.30 -16.30
C VAL A 358 -17.63 -32.08 -15.38
N LYS A 359 -18.11 -32.27 -14.16
CA LYS A 359 -18.18 -31.20 -13.17
C LYS A 359 -16.76 -30.77 -12.78
N VAL A 360 -16.52 -29.47 -12.78
CA VAL A 360 -15.23 -28.86 -12.39
C VAL A 360 -15.44 -27.84 -11.28
N ASP A 361 -14.40 -27.63 -10.48
CA ASP A 361 -14.43 -26.57 -9.46
C ASP A 361 -14.32 -25.21 -10.15
N GLY A 362 -15.25 -24.31 -9.87
CA GLY A 362 -15.24 -22.93 -10.38
C GLY A 362 -14.03 -22.11 -9.92
N TYR A 363 -13.41 -22.48 -8.81
CA TYR A 363 -12.18 -21.86 -8.30
C TYR A 363 -10.89 -22.45 -8.91
N ASN A 364 -10.99 -23.40 -9.82
CA ASN A 364 -9.84 -23.91 -10.56
C ASN A 364 -9.20 -22.76 -11.37
N PRO A 365 -7.86 -22.58 -11.37
CA PRO A 365 -7.17 -21.50 -12.07
C PRO A 365 -7.50 -21.36 -13.57
N GLN A 366 -7.83 -22.46 -14.23
CA GLN A 366 -8.22 -22.47 -15.66
C GLN A 366 -9.62 -21.91 -15.90
N VAL A 367 -10.48 -21.93 -14.90
CA VAL A 367 -11.92 -21.62 -15.00
C VAL A 367 -12.32 -20.37 -14.26
N ILE A 368 -11.58 -20.01 -13.22
CA ILE A 368 -11.96 -18.96 -12.24
C ILE A 368 -12.33 -17.63 -12.91
N LYS A 369 -11.63 -17.23 -13.98
CA LYS A 369 -11.94 -16.00 -14.71
C LYS A 369 -13.31 -16.06 -15.38
N ILE A 370 -13.64 -17.19 -16.03
CA ILE A 370 -14.95 -17.44 -16.63
C ILE A 370 -16.04 -17.48 -15.55
N PHE A 371 -15.79 -18.22 -14.47
CA PHE A 371 -16.71 -18.37 -13.36
C PHE A 371 -17.04 -17.01 -12.73
N PHE A 372 -16.03 -16.21 -12.36
CA PHE A 372 -16.25 -14.90 -11.74
C PHE A 372 -16.90 -13.89 -12.70
N GLU A 373 -16.61 -13.95 -14.00
CA GLU A 373 -17.28 -13.12 -14.97
C GLU A 373 -18.76 -13.48 -15.10
N PHE A 374 -19.08 -14.78 -15.13
CA PHE A 374 -20.46 -15.28 -15.12
C PHE A 374 -21.23 -14.78 -13.88
N LEU A 375 -20.65 -14.96 -12.68
CA LEU A 375 -21.25 -14.48 -11.43
C LEU A 375 -21.57 -12.97 -11.49
N TYR A 376 -20.57 -12.19 -11.94
CA TYR A 376 -20.72 -10.74 -12.02
C TYR A 376 -21.81 -10.30 -13.02
N LEU A 377 -21.87 -10.92 -14.18
CA LEU A 377 -22.81 -10.56 -15.24
C LEU A 377 -24.25 -10.95 -14.89
N ASN A 378 -24.44 -12.17 -14.36
CA ASN A 378 -25.75 -12.75 -14.10
C ASN A 378 -26.24 -12.52 -12.66
N ASN A 379 -25.41 -11.98 -11.77
CA ASN A 379 -25.73 -11.76 -10.36
C ASN A 379 -26.08 -13.05 -9.61
N GLU A 380 -25.30 -14.07 -9.83
CA GLU A 380 -25.46 -15.37 -9.15
C GLU A 380 -24.57 -15.47 -7.92
N ASP A 381 -25.05 -16.14 -6.86
CA ASP A 381 -24.21 -16.51 -5.73
C ASP A 381 -23.30 -17.67 -6.14
N ALA A 382 -22.01 -17.59 -5.81
CA ALA A 382 -21.02 -18.60 -6.17
C ALA A 382 -21.37 -20.02 -5.69
N LYS A 383 -22.09 -20.14 -4.57
CA LYS A 383 -22.53 -21.44 -4.03
C LYS A 383 -23.63 -22.10 -4.87
N ASP A 384 -24.40 -21.31 -5.62
CA ASP A 384 -25.56 -21.76 -6.41
C ASP A 384 -25.18 -22.08 -7.86
N VAL A 385 -23.91 -21.87 -8.27
CA VAL A 385 -23.44 -22.09 -9.64
C VAL A 385 -22.59 -23.35 -9.75
N ALA A 386 -22.99 -24.26 -10.60
CA ALA A 386 -22.21 -25.42 -10.99
C ALA A 386 -21.50 -25.16 -12.33
N VAL A 387 -20.26 -25.60 -12.45
CA VAL A 387 -19.46 -25.51 -13.66
C VAL A 387 -19.17 -26.88 -14.20
N PHE A 388 -19.35 -27.06 -15.51
CA PHE A 388 -19.09 -28.32 -16.20
C PHE A 388 -18.19 -28.06 -17.41
N ARG A 389 -17.27 -28.95 -17.66
CA ARG A 389 -16.48 -28.98 -18.89
C ARG A 389 -17.19 -29.84 -19.94
N THR A 390 -17.35 -29.33 -21.15
CA THR A 390 -17.92 -30.05 -22.28
C THR A 390 -16.84 -30.80 -23.07
N ASN A 391 -17.22 -31.73 -23.91
CA ASN A 391 -16.30 -32.46 -24.78
C ASN A 391 -15.54 -31.56 -25.79
N GLY A 392 -16.12 -30.41 -26.15
CA GLY A 392 -15.49 -29.40 -27.01
C GLY A 392 -14.52 -28.45 -26.32
N GLY A 393 -14.19 -28.70 -25.02
CA GLY A 393 -13.28 -27.86 -24.25
C GLY A 393 -13.89 -26.53 -23.79
N GLN A 394 -15.18 -26.33 -23.99
CA GLN A 394 -15.96 -25.19 -23.48
C GLN A 394 -16.40 -25.47 -22.04
N TYR A 395 -16.95 -24.46 -21.37
CA TYR A 395 -17.48 -24.57 -20.02
C TYR A 395 -18.97 -24.22 -20.00
N LEU A 396 -19.77 -25.12 -19.45
CA LEU A 396 -21.18 -24.85 -19.15
C LEU A 396 -21.28 -24.37 -17.70
N LEU A 397 -21.84 -23.18 -17.49
CA LEU A 397 -22.12 -22.62 -16.18
C LEU A 397 -23.63 -22.63 -15.93
N ARG A 398 -24.04 -23.33 -14.91
CA ARG A 398 -25.46 -23.49 -14.53
C ARG A 398 -25.66 -22.85 -13.15
N GLY A 399 -26.31 -21.68 -13.15
CA GLY A 399 -26.72 -20.96 -11.97
C GLY A 399 -28.17 -21.21 -11.62
N LYS A 400 -28.69 -20.45 -10.65
CA LYS A 400 -30.10 -20.51 -10.23
C LYS A 400 -31.04 -19.87 -11.25
N ASN A 401 -30.59 -18.75 -11.84
CA ASN A 401 -31.40 -17.93 -12.76
C ASN A 401 -30.85 -17.87 -14.18
N SER A 402 -29.64 -18.36 -14.39
CA SER A 402 -28.95 -18.24 -15.69
C SER A 402 -28.14 -19.48 -16.00
N GLU A 403 -28.15 -19.88 -17.25
CA GLU A 403 -27.34 -20.97 -17.76
C GLU A 403 -26.66 -20.52 -19.07
N LYS A 404 -25.35 -20.67 -19.18
CA LYS A 404 -24.56 -20.20 -20.31
C LYS A 404 -23.43 -21.17 -20.64
N VAL A 405 -23.09 -21.26 -21.93
CA VAL A 405 -21.83 -21.85 -22.39
C VAL A 405 -20.80 -20.75 -22.53
N ALA A 406 -19.58 -20.99 -22.08
CA ALA A 406 -18.49 -20.03 -22.13
C ALA A 406 -17.20 -20.64 -22.67
N TYR A 407 -16.43 -19.84 -23.41
CA TYR A 407 -15.13 -20.21 -23.93
C TYR A 407 -14.21 -19.00 -24.06
N PHE A 408 -12.92 -19.25 -24.20
CA PHE A 408 -11.91 -18.24 -24.51
C PHE A 408 -11.76 -18.10 -26.02
N SER A 409 -12.02 -16.91 -26.55
CA SER A 409 -11.86 -16.57 -27.97
C SER A 409 -10.51 -15.97 -28.28
#